data_ef0ce3e4ff40d236a4bb954b2f4db87c
#
_entry.id   ef0ce3e4ff40d236a4bb954b2f4db87c
#
_cell.length_a   1.000
_cell.length_b   1.000
_cell.length_c   1.000
_cell.angle_alpha   90.00
_cell.angle_beta   90.00
_cell.angle_gamma   90.00
#
_symmetry.space_group_name_H-M   'P 1'
#
loop_
_entity.id
_entity.type
_entity.pdbx_description
1 polymer ?
#
loop_
_entity_poly.entity_id
_entity_poly.type
_entity_poly.pdbx_seq_one_letter_code
_entity_poly.pdbx_strand_id
1 'polypeptide(L)'
;MKIVGISCSPRKGKTTRTSLDKCMGAITENFPEIQTEIIDLAGMDLRGCIACGHCMKNLECSQKDDFNDIIPILQDPDLGGLIIATPVYLGTMSSQCKAFLDRTVMFRRNGFLFRDVVGGVMAVGGFRNGGQEATILHVQSAMLVHDMILVGDGKPGSHFGGTMWSGHPEGIEKDDPGLKTVESLGHRVAQVALKIHG
;
A
#
# COMPACT_ATOMS: atom_id res chain seq x y z
N MET A 1 -1.42 14.87 10.39
CA MET A 1 -0.73 13.89 9.52
C MET A 1 -1.67 12.74 9.17
N LYS A 2 -1.55 12.20 7.98
CA LYS A 2 -2.44 11.17 7.42
C LYS A 2 -1.65 9.95 6.92
N ILE A 3 -2.17 8.75 7.14
CA ILE A 3 -1.66 7.52 6.54
C ILE A 3 -2.76 6.90 5.68
N VAL A 4 -2.44 6.61 4.42
CA VAL A 4 -3.36 6.01 3.45
C VAL A 4 -2.98 4.57 3.18
N GLY A 5 -3.96 3.66 3.27
CA GLY A 5 -3.84 2.25 2.88
C GLY A 5 -4.50 2.00 1.53
N ILE A 6 -3.82 1.30 0.61
CA ILE A 6 -4.37 0.94 -0.70
C ILE A 6 -4.56 -0.58 -0.77
N SER A 7 -5.80 -1.03 -0.89
CA SER A 7 -6.13 -2.44 -1.16
C SER A 7 -6.15 -2.69 -2.67
N CYS A 8 -5.15 -3.40 -3.17
CA CYS A 8 -4.95 -3.67 -4.60
C CYS A 8 -5.51 -5.04 -5.04
N SER A 9 -6.50 -5.59 -4.33
CA SER A 9 -7.15 -6.83 -4.71
C SER A 9 -8.31 -6.55 -5.67
N PRO A 10 -8.48 -7.34 -6.76
CA PRO A 10 -9.68 -7.22 -7.60
C PRO A 10 -10.95 -7.75 -6.89
N ARG A 11 -10.81 -8.45 -5.76
CA ARG A 11 -11.91 -9.04 -5.01
C ARG A 11 -12.31 -8.16 -3.83
N LYS A 12 -13.46 -7.51 -3.92
CA LYS A 12 -14.00 -6.61 -2.88
C LYS A 12 -14.19 -7.34 -1.53
N GLY A 13 -13.70 -6.72 -0.45
CA GLY A 13 -13.91 -7.19 0.93
C GLY A 13 -13.32 -8.58 1.22
N LYS A 14 -12.31 -9.03 0.47
CA LYS A 14 -11.67 -10.33 0.69
C LYS A 14 -10.33 -10.17 1.46
N THR A 15 -9.61 -11.26 1.55
CA THR A 15 -8.44 -11.44 2.43
C THR A 15 -7.41 -10.29 2.40
N THR A 16 -7.11 -9.70 1.24
CA THR A 16 -6.21 -8.55 1.16
C THR A 16 -6.78 -7.32 1.88
N ARG A 17 -8.08 -7.04 1.68
CA ARG A 17 -8.74 -5.94 2.38
C ARG A 17 -8.82 -6.20 3.88
N THR A 18 -9.22 -7.40 4.31
CA THR A 18 -9.23 -7.78 5.74
C THR A 18 -7.86 -7.61 6.39
N SER A 19 -6.79 -8.01 5.69
CA SER A 19 -5.42 -7.86 6.20
C SER A 19 -5.02 -6.38 6.32
N LEU A 20 -5.40 -5.55 5.35
CA LEU A 20 -5.16 -4.11 5.41
C LEU A 20 -5.97 -3.45 6.54
N ASP A 21 -7.21 -3.88 6.76
CA ASP A 21 -8.03 -3.37 7.88
C ASP A 21 -7.35 -3.64 9.23
N LYS A 22 -6.71 -4.82 9.42
CA LYS A 22 -5.93 -5.12 10.63
C LYS A 22 -4.70 -4.22 10.78
N CYS A 23 -3.97 -4.01 9.70
CA CYS A 23 -2.81 -3.12 9.69
C CYS A 23 -3.20 -1.66 10.04
N MET A 24 -4.24 -1.14 9.39
CA MET A 24 -4.71 0.23 9.62
C MET A 24 -5.39 0.39 10.97
N GLY A 25 -6.10 -0.65 11.45
CA GLY A 25 -6.68 -0.71 12.80
C GLY A 25 -5.61 -0.59 13.88
N ALA A 26 -4.48 -1.28 13.73
CA ALA A 26 -3.36 -1.17 14.67
C ALA A 26 -2.79 0.26 14.74
N ILE A 27 -2.81 1.01 13.64
CA ILE A 27 -2.44 2.44 13.64
C ILE A 27 -3.47 3.25 14.44
N THR A 28 -4.75 3.10 14.12
CA THR A 28 -5.83 3.88 14.75
C THR A 28 -5.90 3.66 16.27
N GLU A 29 -5.68 2.42 16.71
CA GLU A 29 -5.72 2.06 18.13
C GLU A 29 -4.53 2.60 18.94
N ASN A 30 -3.34 2.67 18.33
CA ASN A 30 -2.11 3.01 19.05
C ASN A 30 -1.57 4.41 18.77
N PHE A 31 -2.08 5.10 17.73
CA PHE A 31 -1.66 6.45 17.31
C PHE A 31 -2.90 7.29 16.96
N PRO A 32 -3.72 7.66 17.95
CA PRO A 32 -5.00 8.35 17.71
C PRO A 32 -4.87 9.75 17.06
N GLU A 33 -3.67 10.33 17.10
CA GLU A 33 -3.34 11.59 16.42
C GLU A 33 -3.15 11.45 14.91
N ILE A 34 -3.06 10.21 14.40
CA ILE A 34 -2.91 9.93 12.97
C ILE A 34 -4.28 9.67 12.33
N GLN A 35 -4.63 10.46 11.32
CA GLN A 35 -5.78 10.18 10.49
C GLN A 35 -5.48 9.02 9.54
N THR A 36 -6.36 8.03 9.47
CA THR A 36 -6.23 6.89 8.55
C THR A 36 -7.33 6.88 7.52
N GLU A 37 -6.98 6.52 6.28
CA GLU A 37 -7.93 6.34 5.19
C GLU A 37 -7.58 5.09 4.37
N ILE A 38 -8.58 4.35 3.89
CA ILE A 38 -8.37 3.18 3.02
C ILE A 38 -9.06 3.37 1.68
N ILE A 39 -8.29 3.22 0.61
CA ILE A 39 -8.77 3.15 -0.77
C ILE A 39 -8.80 1.67 -1.18
N ASP A 40 -9.98 1.17 -1.55
CA ASP A 40 -10.12 -0.20 -2.07
C ASP A 40 -10.31 -0.14 -3.58
N LEU A 41 -9.30 -0.64 -4.32
CA LEU A 41 -9.35 -0.64 -5.79
C LEU A 41 -10.33 -1.66 -6.37
N ALA A 42 -10.91 -2.53 -5.54
CA ALA A 42 -11.84 -3.56 -5.99
C ALA A 42 -13.09 -2.96 -6.61
N GLY A 43 -13.33 -3.26 -7.88
CA GLY A 43 -14.47 -2.76 -8.64
C GLY A 43 -14.26 -1.40 -9.31
N MET A 44 -13.11 -0.75 -9.10
CA MET A 44 -12.75 0.47 -9.81
C MET A 44 -12.37 0.18 -11.28
N ASP A 45 -12.81 1.02 -12.21
CA ASP A 45 -12.25 1.08 -13.55
C ASP A 45 -10.89 1.79 -13.47
N LEU A 46 -9.84 0.99 -13.40
CA LEU A 46 -8.48 1.47 -13.26
C LEU A 46 -7.60 0.91 -14.38
N ARG A 47 -7.38 1.74 -15.40
CA ARG A 47 -6.59 1.35 -16.58
C ARG A 47 -5.10 1.60 -16.35
N GLY A 48 -4.26 0.83 -17.05
CA GLY A 48 -2.81 1.00 -17.04
C GLY A 48 -2.38 2.34 -17.62
N CYS A 49 -1.19 2.82 -17.26
CA CYS A 49 -0.61 4.04 -17.81
C CYS A 49 -0.32 3.88 -19.32
N ILE A 50 -0.81 4.79 -20.16
CA ILE A 50 -0.58 4.81 -21.61
C ILE A 50 0.62 5.69 -22.02
N ALA A 51 1.40 6.18 -21.07
CA ALA A 51 2.60 6.99 -21.28
C ALA A 51 2.38 8.24 -22.15
N CYS A 52 1.18 8.81 -22.17
CA CYS A 52 0.82 9.94 -23.03
C CYS A 52 1.53 11.27 -22.69
N GLY A 53 2.18 11.38 -21.53
CA GLY A 53 2.91 12.58 -21.10
C GLY A 53 2.03 13.73 -20.56
N HIS A 54 0.70 13.62 -20.58
CA HIS A 54 -0.22 14.68 -20.13
C HIS A 54 0.12 15.17 -18.70
N CYS A 55 0.36 14.25 -17.78
CA CYS A 55 0.69 14.55 -16.39
C CYS A 55 2.10 15.19 -16.16
N MET A 56 2.86 15.44 -17.22
CA MET A 56 4.12 16.22 -17.09
C MET A 56 3.87 17.72 -16.89
N LYS A 57 2.70 18.20 -17.29
CA LYS A 57 2.35 19.64 -17.23
C LYS A 57 1.31 19.94 -16.17
N ASN A 58 0.53 18.93 -15.80
CA ASN A 58 -0.60 19.08 -14.88
C ASN A 58 -0.66 17.88 -13.94
N LEU A 59 -1.07 18.10 -12.70
CA LEU A 59 -1.36 17.01 -11.77
C LEU A 59 -2.73 16.40 -12.08
N GLU A 60 -2.90 15.95 -13.32
CA GLU A 60 -4.11 15.35 -13.87
C GLU A 60 -3.78 14.18 -14.78
N CYS A 61 -4.67 13.20 -14.87
CA CYS A 61 -4.55 12.13 -15.84
C CYS A 61 -5.48 12.38 -17.04
N SER A 62 -4.97 12.13 -18.26
CA SER A 62 -5.78 12.24 -19.48
C SER A 62 -6.83 11.14 -19.60
N GLN A 63 -6.63 9.99 -18.96
CA GLN A 63 -7.62 8.92 -18.93
C GLN A 63 -8.74 9.29 -17.95
N LYS A 64 -9.98 9.14 -18.38
CA LYS A 64 -11.17 9.39 -17.57
C LYS A 64 -11.64 8.06 -17.00
N ASP A 65 -11.13 7.72 -15.83
CA ASP A 65 -11.44 6.53 -15.06
C ASP A 65 -11.32 6.84 -13.56
N ASP A 66 -11.60 5.86 -12.70
CA ASP A 66 -11.69 6.05 -11.25
C ASP A 66 -10.35 6.42 -10.57
N PHE A 67 -9.21 6.37 -11.30
CA PHE A 67 -7.95 6.87 -10.77
C PHE A 67 -8.01 8.38 -10.45
N ASN A 68 -8.85 9.14 -11.16
CA ASN A 68 -8.98 10.58 -10.91
C ASN A 68 -9.56 10.88 -9.54
N ASP A 69 -10.37 9.99 -8.97
CA ASP A 69 -10.94 10.13 -7.61
C ASP A 69 -9.89 9.86 -6.51
N ILE A 70 -8.82 9.14 -6.87
CA ILE A 70 -7.71 8.84 -5.94
C ILE A 70 -6.72 10.01 -5.85
N ILE A 71 -6.56 10.79 -6.92
CA ILE A 71 -5.57 11.87 -7.00
C ILE A 71 -5.70 12.86 -5.83
N PRO A 72 -6.88 13.41 -5.50
CA PRO A 72 -7.02 14.36 -4.39
C PRO A 72 -6.58 13.81 -3.04
N ILE A 73 -6.78 12.50 -2.81
CA ILE A 73 -6.42 11.85 -1.55
C ILE A 73 -4.90 11.71 -1.42
N LEU A 74 -4.23 11.38 -2.54
CA LEU A 74 -2.79 11.12 -2.55
C LEU A 74 -1.94 12.40 -2.73
N GLN A 75 -2.53 13.52 -3.17
CA GLN A 75 -1.84 14.81 -3.22
C GLN A 75 -1.98 15.63 -1.93
N ASP A 76 -2.66 15.07 -0.92
CA ASP A 76 -2.85 15.71 0.37
C ASP A 76 -1.49 16.06 1.00
N PRO A 77 -1.22 17.34 1.34
CA PRO A 77 0.07 17.73 1.94
C PRO A 77 0.32 17.08 3.30
N ASP A 78 -0.73 16.61 3.97
CA ASP A 78 -0.62 15.90 5.25
C ASP A 78 -0.30 14.40 5.10
N LEU A 79 -0.13 13.90 3.87
CA LEU A 79 0.23 12.50 3.62
C LEU A 79 1.63 12.18 4.15
N GLY A 80 1.71 11.56 5.33
CA GLY A 80 2.97 11.13 5.95
C GLY A 80 3.27 9.65 5.75
N GLY A 81 2.28 8.83 5.37
CA GLY A 81 2.48 7.38 5.15
C GLY A 81 1.57 6.79 4.07
N LEU A 82 2.10 5.79 3.35
CA LEU A 82 1.38 5.04 2.32
C LEU A 82 1.64 3.54 2.47
N ILE A 83 0.58 2.75 2.71
CA ILE A 83 0.66 1.30 2.84
C ILE A 83 -0.02 0.63 1.64
N ILE A 84 0.73 -0.18 0.90
CA ILE A 84 0.22 -0.93 -0.25
C ILE A 84 -0.01 -2.38 0.14
N ALA A 85 -1.26 -2.85 0.00
CA ALA A 85 -1.66 -4.23 0.21
C ALA A 85 -2.02 -4.89 -1.12
N THR A 86 -1.37 -6.00 -1.48
CA THR A 86 -1.63 -6.70 -2.75
C THR A 86 -1.75 -8.22 -2.55
N PRO A 87 -2.60 -8.91 -3.31
CA PRO A 87 -2.52 -10.36 -3.38
C PRO A 87 -1.28 -10.77 -4.20
N VAL A 88 -0.75 -11.96 -3.93
CA VAL A 88 0.28 -12.57 -4.78
C VAL A 88 -0.38 -13.23 -5.99
N TYR A 89 -0.12 -12.73 -7.17
CA TYR A 89 -0.54 -13.33 -8.45
C TYR A 89 0.69 -13.69 -9.27
N LEU A 90 0.88 -14.99 -9.54
CA LEU A 90 2.06 -15.50 -10.30
C LEU A 90 3.40 -14.96 -9.77
N GLY A 91 3.57 -14.95 -8.44
CA GLY A 91 4.82 -14.54 -7.79
C GLY A 91 5.08 -13.04 -7.72
N THR A 92 4.08 -12.21 -8.04
CA THR A 92 4.19 -10.75 -7.97
C THR A 92 2.85 -10.10 -7.60
N MET A 93 2.80 -8.77 -7.63
CA MET A 93 1.57 -8.00 -7.37
C MET A 93 0.48 -8.26 -8.41
N SER A 94 -0.77 -7.96 -8.09
CA SER A 94 -1.87 -7.99 -9.06
C SER A 94 -1.66 -6.97 -10.18
N SER A 95 -2.24 -7.22 -11.36
CA SER A 95 -2.23 -6.26 -12.48
C SER A 95 -2.84 -4.92 -12.09
N GLN A 96 -3.86 -4.93 -11.25
CA GLN A 96 -4.51 -3.72 -10.74
C GLN A 96 -3.57 -2.91 -9.84
N CYS A 97 -2.77 -3.57 -8.98
CA CYS A 97 -1.72 -2.92 -8.20
C CYS A 97 -0.68 -2.26 -9.12
N LYS A 98 -0.25 -2.99 -10.16
CA LYS A 98 0.74 -2.44 -11.11
C LYS A 98 0.17 -1.28 -11.91
N ALA A 99 -1.07 -1.36 -12.36
CA ALA A 99 -1.74 -0.25 -13.05
C ALA A 99 -1.84 1.00 -12.16
N PHE A 100 -2.19 0.83 -10.88
CA PHE A 100 -2.18 1.91 -9.89
C PHE A 100 -0.76 2.51 -9.75
N LEU A 101 0.26 1.70 -9.50
CA LEU A 101 1.64 2.15 -9.32
C LEU A 101 2.18 2.88 -10.56
N ASP A 102 1.91 2.38 -11.78
CA ASP A 102 2.33 3.07 -13.00
C ASP A 102 1.68 4.45 -13.16
N ARG A 103 0.44 4.60 -12.70
CA ARG A 103 -0.29 5.87 -12.74
C ARG A 103 0.24 6.88 -11.71
N THR A 104 0.81 6.42 -10.60
CA THR A 104 1.41 7.32 -9.59
C THR A 104 2.62 8.11 -10.12
N VAL A 105 3.18 7.76 -11.30
CA VAL A 105 4.26 8.53 -11.95
C VAL A 105 3.95 10.04 -12.04
N MET A 106 2.68 10.42 -12.06
CA MET A 106 2.27 11.83 -12.08
C MET A 106 2.73 12.58 -10.82
N PHE A 107 2.68 11.97 -9.64
CA PHE A 107 3.12 12.57 -8.38
C PHE A 107 4.64 12.81 -8.37
N ARG A 108 5.41 11.88 -8.95
CA ARG A 108 6.84 12.06 -9.15
C ARG A 108 7.16 13.19 -10.13
N ARG A 109 6.43 13.29 -11.24
CA ARG A 109 6.62 14.31 -12.28
C ARG A 109 6.24 15.73 -11.83
N ASN A 110 5.38 15.85 -10.83
CA ASN A 110 4.93 17.12 -10.29
C ASN A 110 5.59 17.45 -8.94
N GLY A 111 6.90 17.28 -8.87
CA GLY A 111 7.71 17.74 -7.72
C GLY A 111 7.98 16.65 -6.67
N PHE A 112 7.89 15.36 -7.03
CA PHE A 112 8.13 14.25 -6.10
C PHE A 112 7.25 14.33 -4.85
N LEU A 113 5.92 14.43 -5.05
CA LEU A 113 4.97 14.60 -3.94
C LEU A 113 5.02 13.48 -2.89
N PHE A 114 5.59 12.32 -3.21
CA PHE A 114 5.78 11.22 -2.25
C PHE A 114 7.18 11.19 -1.62
N ARG A 115 8.02 12.18 -1.91
CA ARG A 115 9.33 12.29 -1.26
C ARG A 115 9.14 12.36 0.25
N ASP A 116 9.95 11.56 0.98
CA ASP A 116 9.94 11.43 2.43
C ASP A 116 8.63 10.83 3.02
N VAL A 117 7.61 10.52 2.21
CA VAL A 117 6.45 9.74 2.66
C VAL A 117 6.90 8.34 3.07
N VAL A 118 6.46 7.87 4.24
CA VAL A 118 6.86 6.55 4.75
C VAL A 118 6.06 5.44 4.08
N GLY A 119 6.75 4.55 3.37
CA GLY A 119 6.16 3.45 2.63
C GLY A 119 6.19 2.12 3.36
N GLY A 120 5.05 1.45 3.48
CA GLY A 120 4.92 0.08 3.93
C GLY A 120 4.26 -0.81 2.87
N VAL A 121 4.65 -2.08 2.81
CA VAL A 121 4.07 -3.02 1.85
C VAL A 121 3.66 -4.31 2.56
N MET A 122 2.50 -4.84 2.18
CA MET A 122 2.04 -6.15 2.61
C MET A 122 1.51 -6.99 1.45
N ALA A 123 1.75 -8.31 1.52
CA ALA A 123 1.32 -9.25 0.49
C ALA A 123 0.55 -10.44 1.09
N VAL A 124 -0.51 -10.85 0.40
CA VAL A 124 -1.39 -11.96 0.79
C VAL A 124 -1.25 -13.10 -0.21
N GLY A 125 -0.64 -14.21 0.20
CA GLY A 125 -0.44 -15.41 -0.64
C GLY A 125 -1.43 -16.52 -0.32
N GLY A 126 -1.67 -17.42 -1.30
CA GLY A 126 -2.46 -18.63 -1.12
C GLY A 126 -1.78 -19.70 -0.25
N PHE A 127 -0.47 -19.61 -0.08
CA PHE A 127 0.36 -20.46 0.76
C PHE A 127 1.27 -19.62 1.65
N ARG A 128 1.76 -20.19 2.76
CA ARG A 128 2.69 -19.49 3.66
C ARG A 128 3.98 -19.07 2.94
N ASN A 129 4.53 -19.88 2.08
CA ASN A 129 5.71 -19.61 1.24
C ASN A 129 5.27 -19.38 -0.20
N GLY A 130 4.27 -18.50 -0.43
CA GLY A 130 3.60 -18.32 -1.70
C GLY A 130 4.10 -17.12 -2.53
N GLY A 131 5.31 -16.62 -2.27
CA GLY A 131 5.90 -15.49 -3.01
C GLY A 131 5.58 -14.12 -2.41
N GLN A 132 5.14 -14.04 -1.14
CA GLN A 132 4.83 -12.78 -0.48
C GLN A 132 6.03 -11.84 -0.44
N GLU A 133 7.20 -12.31 -0.01
CA GLU A 133 8.40 -11.48 0.09
C GLU A 133 8.86 -10.93 -1.26
N ALA A 134 8.88 -11.78 -2.30
CA ALA A 134 9.19 -11.34 -3.65
C ALA A 134 8.21 -10.26 -4.15
N THR A 135 6.92 -10.44 -3.85
CA THR A 135 5.87 -9.47 -4.20
C THR A 135 6.08 -8.14 -3.48
N ILE A 136 6.42 -8.18 -2.19
CA ILE A 136 6.75 -6.98 -1.39
C ILE A 136 7.90 -6.22 -2.04
N LEU A 137 9.01 -6.88 -2.36
CA LEU A 137 10.18 -6.27 -3.00
C LEU A 137 9.83 -5.62 -4.35
N HIS A 138 8.99 -6.25 -5.15
CA HIS A 138 8.53 -5.69 -6.43
C HIS A 138 7.71 -4.40 -6.24
N VAL A 139 6.87 -4.31 -5.22
CA VAL A 139 6.12 -3.09 -4.89
C VAL A 139 7.08 -2.02 -4.33
N GLN A 140 7.96 -2.40 -3.42
CA GLN A 140 8.96 -1.50 -2.84
C GLN A 140 9.85 -0.85 -3.90
N SER A 141 10.23 -1.59 -4.95
CA SER A 141 11.03 -1.04 -6.04
C SER A 141 10.33 0.13 -6.76
N ALA A 142 9.01 0.07 -6.92
CA ALA A 142 8.24 1.18 -7.49
C ALA A 142 8.14 2.37 -6.53
N MET A 143 7.99 2.11 -5.22
CA MET A 143 7.91 3.17 -4.20
C MET A 143 9.25 3.91 -4.04
N LEU A 144 10.39 3.21 -4.13
CA LEU A 144 11.73 3.83 -4.10
C LEU A 144 11.94 4.85 -5.23
N VAL A 145 11.35 4.62 -6.41
CA VAL A 145 11.41 5.56 -7.54
C VAL A 145 10.70 6.89 -7.25
N HIS A 146 9.83 6.92 -6.24
CA HIS A 146 9.18 8.13 -5.73
C HIS A 146 9.97 8.89 -4.65
N ASP A 147 11.17 8.43 -4.30
CA ASP A 147 12.00 8.99 -3.21
C ASP A 147 11.34 8.81 -1.82
N MET A 148 10.57 7.71 -1.65
CA MET A 148 9.91 7.36 -0.40
C MET A 148 10.87 6.70 0.58
N ILE A 149 10.57 6.81 1.88
CA ILE A 149 11.29 6.10 2.95
C ILE A 149 10.59 4.79 3.23
N LEU A 150 11.19 3.66 2.87
CA LEU A 150 10.57 2.35 3.04
C LEU A 150 10.91 1.71 4.39
N VAL A 151 9.92 1.03 4.96
CA VAL A 151 10.07 0.26 6.20
C VAL A 151 9.51 -1.16 6.03
N GLY A 152 10.11 -2.11 6.73
CA GLY A 152 9.55 -3.44 6.95
C GLY A 152 8.61 -3.45 8.15
N ASP A 153 8.24 -4.65 8.62
CA ASP A 153 7.38 -4.83 9.78
C ASP A 153 8.07 -4.50 11.14
N GLY A 154 9.39 -4.35 11.14
CA GLY A 154 10.15 -3.97 12.33
C GLY A 154 10.24 -5.08 13.38
N LYS A 155 10.51 -4.70 14.63
CA LYS A 155 10.61 -5.65 15.76
C LYS A 155 9.23 -6.24 16.09
N PRO A 156 9.16 -7.51 16.56
CA PRO A 156 10.30 -8.41 16.82
C PRO A 156 10.80 -9.20 15.61
N GLY A 157 10.03 -9.26 14.50
CA GLY A 157 10.32 -10.13 13.35
C GLY A 157 11.37 -9.57 12.39
N SER A 158 11.22 -8.30 12.02
CA SER A 158 12.07 -7.60 11.04
C SER A 158 12.13 -8.27 9.65
N HIS A 159 10.95 -8.49 9.06
CA HIS A 159 10.81 -8.96 7.69
C HIS A 159 10.69 -7.78 6.70
N PHE A 160 10.62 -8.08 5.40
CA PHE A 160 10.49 -7.05 4.35
C PHE A 160 9.18 -6.23 4.42
N GLY A 161 8.16 -6.78 5.09
CA GLY A 161 6.83 -6.15 5.25
C GLY A 161 5.82 -7.14 5.80
N GLY A 162 4.54 -6.81 5.70
CA GLY A 162 3.46 -7.68 6.18
C GLY A 162 3.21 -8.87 5.26
N THR A 163 3.13 -10.08 5.80
CA THR A 163 2.87 -11.30 5.01
C THR A 163 1.69 -12.07 5.60
N MET A 164 0.67 -12.37 4.78
CA MET A 164 -0.51 -13.10 5.21
C MET A 164 -0.74 -14.35 4.35
N TRP A 165 -1.36 -15.36 4.94
CA TRP A 165 -1.71 -16.62 4.29
C TRP A 165 -3.23 -16.78 4.16
N SER A 166 -3.78 -16.51 2.98
CA SER A 166 -5.22 -16.61 2.70
C SER A 166 -5.76 -18.04 2.63
N GLY A 167 -4.89 -19.03 2.50
CA GLY A 167 -5.24 -20.45 2.48
C GLY A 167 -5.22 -21.12 3.86
N HIS A 168 -5.13 -20.35 4.96
CA HIS A 168 -5.19 -20.93 6.31
C HIS A 168 -6.49 -21.72 6.50
N PRO A 169 -6.44 -22.97 7.02
CA PRO A 169 -7.60 -23.86 7.11
C PRO A 169 -8.77 -23.27 7.89
N GLU A 170 -8.49 -22.50 8.93
CA GLU A 170 -9.48 -21.85 9.79
C GLU A 170 -9.79 -20.40 9.37
N GLY A 171 -9.30 -19.96 8.19
CA GLY A 171 -9.47 -18.59 7.68
C GLY A 171 -8.30 -17.68 8.02
N ILE A 172 -8.18 -16.60 7.24
CA ILE A 172 -7.05 -15.66 7.32
C ILE A 172 -6.94 -14.98 8.69
N GLU A 173 -8.04 -14.85 9.41
CA GLU A 173 -8.07 -14.27 10.76
C GLU A 173 -7.43 -15.15 11.83
N LYS A 174 -7.10 -16.39 11.48
CA LYS A 174 -6.37 -17.34 12.32
C LYS A 174 -4.89 -17.49 11.93
N ASP A 175 -4.45 -16.70 10.99
CA ASP A 175 -3.05 -16.62 10.62
C ASP A 175 -2.27 -15.73 11.63
N ASP A 176 -2.13 -16.20 12.88
CA ASP A 176 -1.50 -15.44 13.95
C ASP A 176 -0.09 -14.92 13.60
N PRO A 177 0.80 -15.71 12.96
CA PRO A 177 2.10 -15.17 12.52
C PRO A 177 1.95 -14.05 11.50
N GLY A 178 1.03 -14.19 10.55
CA GLY A 178 0.75 -13.17 9.54
C GLY A 178 0.16 -11.90 10.14
N LEU A 179 -0.84 -12.03 11.03
CA LEU A 179 -1.44 -10.90 11.74
C LEU A 179 -0.39 -10.05 12.47
N LYS A 180 0.53 -10.69 13.19
CA LYS A 180 1.64 -9.99 13.86
C LYS A 180 2.48 -9.17 12.89
N THR A 181 2.77 -9.69 11.69
CA THR A 181 3.57 -8.94 10.70
C THR A 181 2.84 -7.72 10.17
N VAL A 182 1.52 -7.81 9.91
CA VAL A 182 0.77 -6.67 9.36
C VAL A 182 0.48 -5.60 10.42
N GLU A 183 0.20 -5.98 11.67
CA GLU A 183 0.04 -5.07 12.79
C GLU A 183 1.36 -4.34 13.10
N SER A 184 2.47 -5.09 13.15
CA SER A 184 3.81 -4.52 13.35
C SER A 184 4.21 -3.57 12.21
N LEU A 185 3.84 -3.88 10.97
CA LEU A 185 4.04 -2.98 9.83
C LEU A 185 3.30 -1.65 10.03
N GLY A 186 2.03 -1.70 10.42
CA GLY A 186 1.23 -0.51 10.72
C GLY A 186 1.89 0.36 11.80
N HIS A 187 2.27 -0.26 12.92
CA HIS A 187 3.01 0.44 13.99
C HIS A 187 4.31 1.07 13.48
N ARG A 188 5.09 0.33 12.67
CA ARG A 188 6.37 0.82 12.20
C ARG A 188 6.24 1.99 11.23
N VAL A 189 5.28 1.94 10.31
CA VAL A 189 4.97 3.06 9.41
C VAL A 189 4.57 4.30 10.23
N ALA A 190 3.66 4.14 11.19
CA ALA A 190 3.20 5.24 12.04
C ALA A 190 4.35 5.87 12.86
N GLN A 191 5.17 5.04 13.52
CA GLN A 191 6.30 5.51 14.32
C GLN A 191 7.32 6.31 13.50
N VAL A 192 7.63 5.85 12.27
CA VAL A 192 8.61 6.54 11.42
C VAL A 192 7.99 7.80 10.82
N ALA A 193 6.73 7.75 10.39
CA ALA A 193 6.03 8.92 9.88
C ALA A 193 5.95 10.06 10.92
N LEU A 194 5.64 9.73 12.19
CA LEU A 194 5.67 10.72 13.29
C LEU A 194 7.06 11.30 13.54
N LYS A 195 8.12 10.54 13.33
CA LYS A 195 9.50 11.06 13.50
C LYS A 195 9.93 12.02 12.40
N ILE A 196 9.32 11.92 11.23
CA ILE A 196 9.70 12.69 10.04
C ILE A 196 8.78 13.92 9.88
N HIS A 197 7.50 13.76 10.18
CA HIS A 197 6.46 14.76 9.91
C HIS A 197 5.75 15.29 11.18
N GLY A 198 6.07 14.75 12.35
CA GLY A 198 5.47 15.14 13.64
C GLY A 198 6.22 16.23 14.37
#